data_60ccf7e3ee81ba97c718b939a840b50b
#
_entry.id   60ccf7e3ee81ba97c718b939a840b50b
#
_cell.length_a   1.000
_cell.length_b   1.000
_cell.length_c   1.000
_cell.angle_alpha   90.00
_cell.angle_beta   90.00
_cell.angle_gamma   90.00
#
_symmetry.space_group_name_H-M   'P 1'
#
loop_
_entity.id
_entity.type
_entity.pdbx_description
1 polymer ?
#
loop_
_entity_poly.entity_id
_entity_poly.type
_entity_poly.pdbx_seq_one_letter_code
_entity_poly.pdbx_strand_id
1 'polypeptide(L)'
;MVSTTIRRFRARWPEVQLSLTEMNTLALMQKLERGELDAAFMRPSLEDPAGVRLRRLEDEPMVIALPASHRLARHRSLPLAALADEPFILFPRLVGLSLYDDVVLACRKAGFELTVAQEAPQISSVVNLVAADLGVSIVPASISQIKLQGVVYTPIEEPPAIARLALAMLRTHRSPVTENLMSLLSDE
;
A
#
# COMPACT_ATOMS: atom_id res chain seq x y z
N MET A 1 -7.05 -6.95 4.78
CA MET A 1 -8.11 -6.75 3.77
C MET A 1 -7.95 -7.68 2.57
N VAL A 2 -6.99 -7.54 1.66
CA VAL A 2 -6.84 -8.42 0.45
C VAL A 2 -6.89 -9.92 0.78
N SER A 3 -6.07 -10.40 1.72
CA SER A 3 -6.04 -11.82 2.14
C SER A 3 -7.40 -12.31 2.65
N THR A 4 -8.14 -11.45 3.36
CA THR A 4 -9.49 -11.78 3.87
C THR A 4 -10.48 -11.92 2.73
N THR A 5 -10.45 -10.99 1.75
CA THR A 5 -11.30 -11.05 0.56
C THR A 5 -11.02 -12.33 -0.25
N ILE A 6 -9.74 -12.64 -0.51
CA ILE A 6 -9.35 -13.87 -1.23
C ILE A 6 -9.83 -15.14 -0.48
N ARG A 7 -9.69 -15.19 0.84
CA ARG A 7 -10.16 -16.31 1.65
C ARG A 7 -11.68 -16.48 1.57
N ARG A 8 -12.45 -15.37 1.68
CA ARG A 8 -13.92 -15.39 1.56
C ARG A 8 -14.35 -15.82 0.16
N PHE A 9 -13.67 -15.34 -0.87
CA PHE A 9 -13.95 -15.71 -2.26
C PHE A 9 -13.75 -17.21 -2.47
N ARG A 10 -12.60 -17.77 -2.06
CA ARG A 10 -12.34 -19.22 -2.16
C ARG A 10 -13.31 -20.08 -1.38
N ALA A 11 -13.77 -19.61 -0.23
CA ALA A 11 -14.75 -20.35 0.58
C ALA A 11 -16.12 -20.39 -0.10
N ARG A 12 -16.51 -19.32 -0.84
CA ARG A 12 -17.81 -19.22 -1.48
C ARG A 12 -17.85 -19.84 -2.87
N TRP A 13 -16.72 -19.83 -3.59
CA TRP A 13 -16.59 -20.41 -4.94
C TRP A 13 -15.33 -21.29 -5.02
N PRO A 14 -15.36 -22.47 -4.40
CA PRO A 14 -14.19 -23.35 -4.29
C PRO A 14 -13.73 -23.94 -5.64
N GLU A 15 -14.64 -23.99 -6.64
CA GLU A 15 -14.38 -24.46 -7.99
C GLU A 15 -13.58 -23.46 -8.85
N VAL A 16 -13.49 -22.19 -8.41
CA VAL A 16 -12.73 -21.16 -9.14
C VAL A 16 -11.26 -21.29 -8.83
N GLN A 17 -10.45 -21.51 -9.85
CA GLN A 17 -9.00 -21.50 -9.71
C GLN A 17 -8.50 -20.05 -9.65
N LEU A 18 -7.72 -19.74 -8.61
CA LEU A 18 -7.09 -18.44 -8.44
C LEU A 18 -5.58 -18.54 -8.72
N SER A 19 -5.11 -17.72 -9.63
CA SER A 19 -3.68 -17.42 -9.82
C SER A 19 -3.40 -16.03 -9.26
N LEU A 20 -2.51 -15.90 -8.29
CA LEU A 20 -2.16 -14.64 -7.65
C LEU A 20 -0.74 -14.27 -8.02
N THR A 21 -0.55 -13.01 -8.40
CA THR A 21 0.76 -12.44 -8.71
C THR A 21 0.88 -11.07 -8.06
N GLU A 22 2.07 -10.71 -7.61
CA GLU A 22 2.37 -9.42 -7.03
C GLU A 22 3.24 -8.60 -7.99
N MET A 23 2.82 -7.36 -8.24
CA MET A 23 3.58 -6.40 -9.02
C MET A 23 3.15 -4.97 -8.68
N ASN A 24 3.86 -3.97 -9.20
CA ASN A 24 3.51 -2.58 -9.00
C ASN A 24 2.23 -2.19 -9.78
N THR A 25 1.62 -1.06 -9.38
CA THR A 25 0.36 -0.58 -9.95
C THR A 25 0.43 -0.38 -11.48
N LEU A 26 1.55 0.13 -12.00
CA LEU A 26 1.71 0.35 -13.44
C LEU A 26 1.68 -0.97 -14.22
N ALA A 27 2.41 -1.98 -13.75
CA ALA A 27 2.42 -3.31 -14.37
C ALA A 27 1.05 -4.01 -14.27
N LEU A 28 0.34 -3.85 -13.11
CA LEU A 28 -1.02 -4.36 -12.95
C LEU A 28 -1.97 -3.75 -13.97
N MET A 29 -1.93 -2.43 -14.17
CA MET A 29 -2.76 -1.73 -15.15
C MET A 29 -2.50 -2.22 -16.57
N GLN A 30 -1.23 -2.31 -16.98
CA GLN A 30 -0.85 -2.81 -18.31
C GLN A 30 -1.37 -4.22 -18.56
N LYS A 31 -1.29 -5.10 -17.55
CA LYS A 31 -1.78 -6.47 -17.67
C LYS A 31 -3.31 -6.56 -17.68
N LEU A 32 -4.00 -5.74 -16.91
CA LEU A 32 -5.46 -5.61 -17.01
C LEU A 32 -5.88 -5.17 -18.41
N GLU A 33 -5.27 -4.12 -18.98
CA GLU A 33 -5.59 -3.57 -20.29
C GLU A 33 -5.37 -4.61 -21.42
N ARG A 34 -4.39 -5.50 -21.27
CA ARG A 34 -4.12 -6.59 -22.20
C ARG A 34 -4.98 -7.83 -21.98
N GLY A 35 -5.84 -7.84 -20.94
CA GLY A 35 -6.62 -9.01 -20.59
C GLY A 35 -5.80 -10.19 -20.02
N GLU A 36 -4.58 -9.93 -19.57
CA GLU A 36 -3.71 -10.91 -18.91
C GLU A 36 -4.05 -11.09 -17.41
N LEU A 37 -4.86 -10.19 -16.85
CA LEU A 37 -5.43 -10.26 -15.50
C LEU A 37 -6.92 -9.99 -15.59
N ASP A 38 -7.70 -10.74 -14.81
CA ASP A 38 -9.14 -10.54 -14.67
C ASP A 38 -9.47 -9.41 -13.69
N ALA A 39 -8.66 -9.26 -12.64
CA ALA A 39 -8.82 -8.28 -11.58
C ALA A 39 -7.48 -7.95 -10.92
N ALA A 40 -7.36 -6.77 -10.33
CA ALA A 40 -6.17 -6.35 -9.59
C ALA A 40 -6.54 -5.55 -8.34
N PHE A 41 -5.96 -5.91 -7.21
CA PHE A 41 -5.90 -5.02 -6.05
C PHE A 41 -4.76 -4.02 -6.28
N MET A 42 -5.09 -2.74 -6.36
CA MET A 42 -4.12 -1.69 -6.67
C MET A 42 -4.39 -0.42 -5.87
N ARG A 43 -3.40 0.43 -5.81
CA ARG A 43 -3.54 1.76 -5.20
C ARG A 43 -4.00 2.74 -6.27
N PRO A 44 -5.27 3.22 -6.21
CA PRO A 44 -5.81 4.11 -7.21
C PRO A 44 -5.12 5.48 -7.13
N SER A 45 -4.98 6.15 -8.27
CA SER A 45 -4.65 7.58 -8.35
C SER A 45 -5.86 8.44 -7.98
N LEU A 46 -5.69 9.75 -7.97
CA LEU A 46 -6.80 10.70 -7.73
C LEU A 46 -7.86 10.60 -8.84
N GLU A 47 -7.42 10.35 -10.07
CA GLU A 47 -8.30 10.14 -11.22
C GLU A 47 -8.42 8.64 -11.52
N ASP A 48 -9.64 8.18 -11.72
CA ASP A 48 -9.91 6.79 -12.08
C ASP A 48 -9.40 6.54 -13.52
N PRO A 49 -8.64 5.47 -13.77
CA PRO A 49 -8.15 5.17 -15.10
C PRO A 49 -9.30 4.93 -16.09
N ALA A 50 -9.18 5.47 -17.30
CA ALA A 50 -10.16 5.26 -18.36
C ALA A 50 -10.34 3.76 -18.66
N GLY A 51 -11.56 3.31 -18.90
CA GLY A 51 -11.86 1.91 -19.22
C GLY A 51 -11.81 0.94 -18.05
N VAL A 52 -11.43 1.37 -16.86
CA VAL A 52 -11.38 0.55 -15.64
C VAL A 52 -12.57 0.86 -14.73
N ARG A 53 -13.10 -0.15 -14.11
CA ARG A 53 -14.06 -0.05 -13.01
C ARG A 53 -13.30 -0.27 -11.72
N LEU A 54 -13.36 0.69 -10.82
CA LEU A 54 -12.75 0.61 -9.49
C LEU A 54 -13.81 0.40 -8.41
N ARG A 55 -13.54 -0.48 -7.48
CA ARG A 55 -14.22 -0.59 -6.19
C ARG A 55 -13.23 -0.20 -5.11
N ARG A 56 -13.41 0.98 -4.52
CA ARG A 56 -12.58 1.46 -3.41
C ARG A 56 -12.85 0.60 -2.17
N LEU A 57 -11.81 0.24 -1.50
CA LEU A 57 -11.81 -0.47 -0.23
C LEU A 57 -11.70 0.54 0.92
N GLU A 58 -11.82 0.08 2.17
CA GLU A 58 -11.57 0.94 3.32
C GLU A 58 -10.16 1.54 3.26
N ASP A 59 -10.10 2.81 3.61
CA ASP A 59 -8.85 3.54 3.71
C ASP A 59 -7.99 2.95 4.83
N GLU A 60 -6.72 2.72 4.53
CA GLU A 60 -5.76 2.15 5.47
C GLU A 60 -4.88 3.26 6.05
N PRO A 61 -4.78 3.40 7.38
CA PRO A 61 -3.86 4.36 7.98
C PRO A 61 -2.41 3.99 7.66
N MET A 62 -1.55 5.00 7.54
CA MET A 62 -0.12 4.81 7.44
C MET A 62 0.53 4.87 8.82
N VAL A 63 1.65 4.21 8.96
CA VAL A 63 2.48 4.16 10.18
C VAL A 63 3.92 4.49 9.84
N ILE A 64 4.65 4.98 10.81
CA ILE A 64 6.10 5.20 10.74
C ILE A 64 6.80 3.85 10.98
N ALA A 65 7.71 3.48 10.08
CA ALA A 65 8.63 2.36 10.25
C ALA A 65 10.00 2.91 10.68
N LEU A 66 10.47 2.49 11.85
CA LEU A 66 11.74 2.90 12.46
C LEU A 66 12.65 1.70 12.68
N PRO A 67 13.98 1.85 12.58
CA PRO A 67 14.89 0.87 13.15
C PRO A 67 14.59 0.64 14.64
N ALA A 68 14.68 -0.58 15.13
CA ALA A 68 14.43 -0.88 16.53
C ALA A 68 15.44 -0.19 17.47
N SER A 69 16.64 0.15 16.97
CA SER A 69 17.70 0.92 17.64
C SER A 69 17.41 2.42 17.69
N HIS A 70 16.47 2.91 16.87
CA HIS A 70 16.23 4.33 16.68
C HIS A 70 15.78 5.03 17.98
N ARG A 71 16.25 6.27 18.21
CA ARG A 71 15.92 7.08 19.41
C ARG A 71 14.40 7.25 19.64
N LEU A 72 13.61 7.26 18.56
CA LEU A 72 12.17 7.42 18.59
C LEU A 72 11.39 6.08 18.69
N ALA A 73 12.05 4.93 18.60
CA ALA A 73 11.39 3.62 18.54
C ALA A 73 10.59 3.23 19.81
N ARG A 74 10.83 3.92 20.94
CA ARG A 74 10.13 3.65 22.22
C ARG A 74 8.85 4.48 22.42
N HIS A 75 8.54 5.40 21.50
CA HIS A 75 7.34 6.22 21.57
C HIS A 75 6.12 5.40 21.15
N ARG A 76 4.99 5.65 21.81
CA ARG A 76 3.70 4.99 21.45
C ARG A 76 3.08 5.55 20.18
N SER A 77 3.31 6.81 19.90
CA SER A 77 2.93 7.56 18.71
C SER A 77 3.93 8.68 18.47
N LEU A 78 3.97 9.23 17.28
CA LEU A 78 4.89 10.30 16.91
C LEU A 78 4.20 11.29 15.96
N PRO A 79 4.43 12.61 16.13
CA PRO A 79 4.13 13.57 15.10
C PRO A 79 5.10 13.37 13.93
N LEU A 80 4.64 13.52 12.69
CA LEU A 80 5.51 13.38 11.51
C LEU A 80 6.68 14.35 11.52
N ALA A 81 6.48 15.55 12.08
CA ALA A 81 7.54 16.54 12.22
C ALA A 81 8.79 16.05 12.98
N ALA A 82 8.63 15.02 13.84
CA ALA A 82 9.75 14.40 14.53
C ALA A 82 10.75 13.69 13.60
N LEU A 83 10.37 13.47 12.33
CA LEU A 83 11.19 12.81 11.30
C LEU A 83 11.84 13.80 10.32
N ALA A 84 11.73 15.12 10.54
CA ALA A 84 12.16 16.14 9.59
C ALA A 84 13.64 16.02 9.16
N ASP A 85 14.49 15.60 10.09
CA ASP A 85 15.93 15.47 9.86
C ASP A 85 16.38 14.02 9.57
N GLU A 86 15.44 13.08 9.48
CA GLU A 86 15.76 11.67 9.26
C GLU A 86 15.92 11.34 7.77
N PRO A 87 16.84 10.44 7.40
CA PRO A 87 16.96 9.93 6.04
C PRO A 87 15.77 8.97 5.75
N PHE A 88 15.04 9.23 4.66
CA PHE A 88 13.90 8.40 4.27
C PHE A 88 14.30 7.29 3.29
N ILE A 89 13.69 6.13 3.48
CA ILE A 89 13.71 5.02 2.53
C ILE A 89 12.32 4.93 1.92
N LEU A 90 12.22 5.08 0.60
CA LEU A 90 10.95 5.00 -0.12
C LEU A 90 11.05 4.02 -1.30
N PHE A 91 9.94 3.81 -1.96
CA PHE A 91 9.89 3.16 -3.26
C PHE A 91 9.94 4.24 -4.37
N PRO A 92 10.49 3.93 -5.56
CA PRO A 92 10.51 4.89 -6.66
C PRO A 92 9.11 5.40 -6.98
N ARG A 93 8.95 6.70 -7.17
CA ARG A 93 7.66 7.33 -7.43
C ARG A 93 6.90 6.67 -8.58
N LEU A 94 7.59 6.28 -9.67
CA LEU A 94 6.99 5.61 -10.83
C LEU A 94 6.39 4.24 -10.52
N VAL A 95 6.80 3.60 -9.43
CA VAL A 95 6.32 2.27 -9.01
C VAL A 95 5.00 2.36 -8.25
N GLY A 96 4.78 3.46 -7.51
CA GLY A 96 3.60 3.65 -6.69
C GLY A 96 3.21 5.11 -6.52
N LEU A 97 2.83 5.77 -7.64
CA LEU A 97 2.55 7.20 -7.71
C LEU A 97 1.70 7.73 -6.56
N SER A 98 0.51 7.15 -6.33
CA SER A 98 -0.42 7.68 -5.33
C SER A 98 0.12 7.55 -3.90
N LEU A 99 0.71 6.41 -3.55
CA LEU A 99 1.24 6.19 -2.21
C LEU A 99 2.47 7.07 -1.94
N TYR A 100 3.35 7.23 -2.94
CA TYR A 100 4.51 8.13 -2.84
C TYR A 100 4.06 9.58 -2.62
N ASP A 101 3.12 10.04 -3.43
CA ASP A 101 2.60 11.40 -3.35
C ASP A 101 1.84 11.65 -2.04
N ASP A 102 1.11 10.66 -1.52
CA ASP A 102 0.43 10.73 -0.23
C ASP A 102 1.45 10.87 0.93
N VAL A 103 2.58 10.15 0.88
CA VAL A 103 3.69 10.27 1.87
C VAL A 103 4.31 11.66 1.81
N VAL A 104 4.70 12.12 0.61
CA VAL A 104 5.29 13.45 0.42
C VAL A 104 4.35 14.56 0.89
N LEU A 105 3.06 14.45 0.55
CA LEU A 105 2.05 15.42 0.98
C LEU A 105 1.87 15.44 2.51
N ALA A 106 1.93 14.28 3.16
CA ALA A 106 1.83 14.19 4.61
C ALA A 106 3.03 14.89 5.29
N CYS A 107 4.25 14.66 4.81
CA CYS A 107 5.45 15.33 5.32
C CYS A 107 5.38 16.86 5.11
N ARG A 108 4.94 17.32 3.94
CA ARG A 108 4.74 18.76 3.67
C ARG A 108 3.70 19.39 4.60
N LYS A 109 2.59 18.70 4.86
CA LYS A 109 1.59 19.17 5.85
C LYS A 109 2.14 19.22 7.27
N ALA A 110 3.08 18.34 7.60
CA ALA A 110 3.79 18.36 8.88
C ALA A 110 4.93 19.40 8.92
N GLY A 111 5.12 20.19 7.85
CA GLY A 111 6.05 21.33 7.82
C GLY A 111 7.46 21.02 7.34
N PHE A 112 7.71 19.88 6.69
CA PHE A 112 9.02 19.54 6.17
C PHE A 112 9.00 18.85 4.80
N GLU A 113 10.11 18.94 4.09
CA GLU A 113 10.38 18.16 2.86
C GLU A 113 11.26 16.97 3.24
N LEU A 114 10.83 15.77 2.89
CA LEU A 114 11.60 14.57 3.17
C LEU A 114 12.84 14.45 2.26
N THR A 115 13.91 13.89 2.80
CA THR A 115 15.13 13.57 2.04
C THR A 115 15.18 12.08 1.78
N VAL A 116 15.05 11.66 0.51
CA VAL A 116 15.16 10.24 0.12
C VAL A 116 16.63 9.86 0.07
N ALA A 117 17.06 9.02 1.00
CA ALA A 117 18.43 8.50 1.06
C ALA A 117 18.58 7.19 0.29
N GLN A 118 17.52 6.36 0.26
CA GLN A 118 17.52 5.08 -0.44
C GLN A 118 16.16 4.80 -1.09
N GLU A 119 16.17 4.06 -2.19
CA GLU A 119 14.96 3.56 -2.83
C GLU A 119 14.97 2.04 -2.93
N ALA A 120 13.80 1.43 -2.76
CA ALA A 120 13.59 0.00 -2.96
C ALA A 120 12.26 -0.24 -3.69
N PRO A 121 12.21 -1.20 -4.65
CA PRO A 121 11.06 -1.32 -5.56
C PRO A 121 9.79 -1.85 -4.90
N GLN A 122 9.88 -2.46 -3.72
CA GLN A 122 8.76 -3.04 -2.98
C GLN A 122 8.76 -2.56 -1.53
N ILE A 123 7.58 -2.43 -0.92
CA ILE A 123 7.43 -2.00 0.48
C ILE A 123 8.12 -2.99 1.44
N SER A 124 8.08 -4.30 1.13
CA SER A 124 8.82 -5.31 1.89
C SER A 124 10.33 -5.07 1.88
N SER A 125 10.89 -4.65 0.74
CA SER A 125 12.30 -4.27 0.62
C SER A 125 12.60 -2.97 1.38
N VAL A 126 11.69 -2.00 1.33
CA VAL A 126 11.81 -0.75 2.11
C VAL A 126 11.95 -1.07 3.60
N VAL A 127 11.06 -1.88 4.17
CA VAL A 127 11.13 -2.21 5.61
C VAL A 127 12.36 -3.06 5.97
N ASN A 128 12.88 -3.88 5.05
CA ASN A 128 14.15 -4.57 5.25
C ASN A 128 15.34 -3.60 5.36
N LEU A 129 15.36 -2.54 4.55
CA LEU A 129 16.39 -1.49 4.65
C LEU A 129 16.25 -0.66 5.93
N VAL A 130 15.01 -0.42 6.39
CA VAL A 130 14.77 0.17 7.73
C VAL A 130 15.32 -0.74 8.82
N ALA A 131 15.08 -2.06 8.75
CA ALA A 131 15.62 -3.03 9.70
C ALA A 131 17.17 -3.04 9.73
N ALA A 132 17.81 -2.69 8.61
CA ALA A 132 19.24 -2.57 8.47
C ALA A 132 19.81 -1.20 8.93
N ASP A 133 18.98 -0.35 9.55
CA ASP A 133 19.35 0.97 10.09
C ASP A 133 19.81 1.99 9.03
N LEU A 134 19.25 1.89 7.80
CA LEU A 134 19.59 2.77 6.69
C LEU A 134 18.69 4.02 6.60
N GLY A 135 17.71 4.15 7.49
CA GLY A 135 16.78 5.27 7.54
C GLY A 135 15.40 4.89 8.05
N VAL A 136 14.46 5.80 7.89
CA VAL A 136 13.06 5.65 8.33
C VAL A 136 12.12 5.57 7.11
N SER A 137 10.87 5.13 7.33
CA SER A 137 9.87 5.13 6.26
C SER A 137 8.46 5.38 6.82
N ILE A 138 7.54 5.72 5.92
CA ILE A 138 6.10 5.77 6.18
C ILE A 138 5.44 4.73 5.28
N VAL A 139 4.77 3.75 5.89
CA VAL A 139 4.23 2.58 5.20
C VAL A 139 2.77 2.31 5.62
N PRO A 140 1.98 1.59 4.81
CA PRO A 140 0.65 1.17 5.21
C PRO A 140 0.67 0.30 6.47
N ALA A 141 -0.30 0.47 7.37
CA ALA A 141 -0.35 -0.24 8.65
C ALA A 141 -0.40 -1.76 8.50
N SER A 142 -0.94 -2.29 7.39
CA SER A 142 -0.96 -3.74 7.10
C SER A 142 0.44 -4.36 7.04
N ILE A 143 1.47 -3.58 6.71
CA ILE A 143 2.86 -4.04 6.71
C ILE A 143 3.32 -4.44 8.11
N SER A 144 2.79 -3.85 9.16
CA SER A 144 3.12 -4.20 10.56
C SER A 144 2.71 -5.64 10.94
N GLN A 145 1.83 -6.27 10.15
CA GLN A 145 1.47 -7.68 10.32
C GLN A 145 2.64 -8.61 9.95
N ILE A 146 3.57 -8.13 9.12
CA ILE A 146 4.83 -8.80 8.84
C ILE A 146 5.77 -8.46 9.99
N LYS A 147 5.89 -9.37 10.95
CA LYS A 147 6.77 -9.21 12.13
C LYS A 147 8.23 -9.36 11.72
N LEU A 148 8.82 -8.28 11.19
CA LEU A 148 10.24 -8.23 10.85
C LEU A 148 11.06 -7.82 12.07
N GLN A 149 12.08 -8.61 12.40
CA GLN A 149 13.04 -8.25 13.46
C GLN A 149 13.83 -7.00 13.02
N GLY A 150 14.10 -6.11 13.97
CA GLY A 150 14.85 -4.89 13.72
C GLY A 150 14.01 -3.69 13.28
N VAL A 151 12.68 -3.83 13.14
CA VAL A 151 11.75 -2.74 12.82
C VAL A 151 10.71 -2.57 13.92
N VAL A 152 10.40 -1.32 14.23
CA VAL A 152 9.27 -0.90 15.06
C VAL A 152 8.32 -0.07 14.20
N TYR A 153 7.03 -0.33 14.31
CA TYR A 153 5.98 0.43 13.64
C TYR A 153 5.26 1.32 14.65
N THR A 154 5.32 2.63 14.44
CA THR A 154 4.79 3.63 15.37
C THR A 154 3.65 4.39 14.70
N PRO A 155 2.46 4.50 15.34
CA PRO A 155 1.36 5.32 14.86
C PRO A 155 1.75 6.80 14.69
N ILE A 156 1.12 7.45 13.72
CA ILE A 156 1.22 8.91 13.49
C ILE A 156 0.17 9.60 14.36
N GLU A 157 0.53 10.71 15.03
CA GLU A 157 -0.35 11.45 15.96
C GLU A 157 -1.39 12.29 15.25
N GLU A 158 -1.02 12.97 14.16
CA GLU A 158 -1.95 13.76 13.33
C GLU A 158 -2.91 12.85 12.58
N PRO A 159 -3.96 13.42 11.94
CA PRO A 159 -4.77 12.62 11.02
C PRO A 159 -3.84 11.85 10.08
N PRO A 160 -3.81 10.51 10.15
CA PRO A 160 -2.79 9.74 9.46
C PRO A 160 -2.90 9.97 7.96
N ALA A 161 -1.76 10.01 7.29
CA ALA A 161 -1.73 9.80 5.86
C ALA A 161 -2.44 8.47 5.55
N ILE A 162 -3.22 8.44 4.50
CA ILE A 162 -4.09 7.32 4.15
C ILE A 162 -3.54 6.63 2.92
N ALA A 163 -3.36 5.33 3.02
CA ALA A 163 -3.06 4.47 1.89
C ALA A 163 -4.36 3.92 1.30
N ARG A 164 -4.75 4.42 0.12
CA ARG A 164 -5.95 3.96 -0.58
C ARG A 164 -5.69 2.63 -1.27
N LEU A 165 -6.70 1.77 -1.26
CA LEU A 165 -6.69 0.49 -1.97
C LEU A 165 -8.00 0.35 -2.75
N ALA A 166 -7.96 -0.26 -3.93
CA ALA A 166 -9.13 -0.56 -4.73
C ALA A 166 -8.98 -1.91 -5.44
N LEU A 167 -10.10 -2.56 -5.69
CA LEU A 167 -10.19 -3.63 -6.67
C LEU A 167 -10.50 -3.01 -8.04
N ALA A 168 -9.69 -3.32 -9.04
CA ALA A 168 -9.77 -2.85 -10.41
C ALA A 168 -10.13 -3.98 -11.36
N MET A 169 -10.98 -3.70 -12.35
CA MET A 169 -11.36 -4.60 -13.44
C MET A 169 -11.61 -3.79 -14.70
N LEU A 170 -11.44 -4.38 -15.88
CA LEU A 170 -11.86 -3.73 -17.12
C LEU A 170 -13.39 -3.62 -17.18
N ARG A 171 -13.90 -2.49 -17.66
CA ARG A 171 -15.33 -2.29 -17.91
C ARG A 171 -15.86 -3.20 -19.03
N THR A 172 -15.00 -3.55 -19.98
CA THR A 172 -15.30 -4.39 -21.12
C THR A 172 -15.19 -5.89 -20.85
N HIS A 173 -14.47 -6.28 -19.79
CA HIS A 173 -14.23 -7.69 -19.46
C HIS A 173 -15.05 -8.08 -18.22
N ARG A 174 -16.31 -8.42 -18.43
CA ARG A 174 -17.21 -8.86 -17.37
C ARG A 174 -17.41 -10.37 -17.44
N SER A 175 -16.98 -11.07 -16.41
CA SER A 175 -17.30 -12.48 -16.19
C SER A 175 -18.12 -12.65 -14.91
N PRO A 176 -18.95 -13.71 -14.78
CA PRO A 176 -19.61 -14.00 -13.52
C PRO A 176 -18.64 -14.10 -12.33
N VAL A 177 -17.44 -14.60 -12.57
CA VAL A 177 -16.39 -14.76 -11.56
C VAL A 177 -15.89 -13.40 -11.06
N THR A 178 -15.64 -12.45 -11.96
CA THR A 178 -15.18 -11.11 -11.59
C THR A 178 -16.28 -10.28 -10.91
N GLU A 179 -17.53 -10.41 -11.35
CA GLU A 179 -18.68 -9.77 -10.68
C GLU A 179 -18.90 -10.35 -9.26
N ASN A 180 -18.73 -11.66 -9.08
CA ASN A 180 -18.77 -12.30 -7.78
C ASN A 180 -17.69 -11.77 -6.83
N LEU A 181 -16.47 -11.56 -7.32
CA LEU A 181 -15.38 -10.96 -6.53
C LEU A 181 -15.72 -9.51 -6.14
N MET A 182 -16.29 -8.75 -7.07
CA MET A 182 -16.70 -7.36 -6.83
C MET A 182 -17.83 -7.27 -5.79
N SER A 183 -18.80 -8.20 -5.83
CA SER A 183 -19.94 -8.22 -4.90
C SER A 183 -19.52 -8.47 -3.45
N LEU A 184 -18.49 -9.29 -3.22
CA LEU A 184 -17.99 -9.55 -1.86
C LEU A 184 -17.52 -8.28 -1.13
N LEU A 185 -17.12 -7.25 -1.88
CA LEU A 185 -16.67 -5.97 -1.32
C LEU A 185 -17.83 -4.98 -1.14
N SER A 186 -19.05 -5.35 -1.53
CA SER A 186 -20.25 -4.53 -1.36
C SER A 186 -21.01 -4.85 -0.07
N ASP A 187 -20.69 -5.98 0.54
CA ASP A 187 -21.34 -6.51 1.75
C ASP A 187 -20.56 -6.08 3.04
N GLU A 188 -19.63 -5.14 2.91
CA GLU A 188 -18.92 -4.47 4.00
C GLU A 188 -19.31 -2.98 4.04
#